data_0cd546290adb9876bcefbe38fdf8fdde
#
_entry.id   0cd546290adb9876bcefbe38fdf8fdde
#
_cell.length_a   1.000
_cell.length_b   1.000
_cell.length_c   1.000
_cell.angle_alpha   90.00
_cell.angle_beta   90.00
_cell.angle_gamma   90.00
#
_symmetry.space_group_name_H-M   'P 1'
#
loop_
_entity.id
_entity.type
_entity.pdbx_description
1 polymer ?
#
loop_
_entity_poly.entity_id
_entity_poly.type
_entity_poly.pdbx_seq_one_letter_code
_entity_poly.pdbx_strand_id
1 'polypeptide(L)'
;MTGLGKWKAVILGCVVTCVTLSPAALWSLESSLSAPGASEDLREKLEEGSSVLNAETRGLDTPLELLSAALADYRTLVQILYDAGYFSPVVNIRLDGQEAADIDPLNTPGAIKSVNISVKTGPSFTFGTAEIAPLARDTELPTDFAPGRPASTGTIQGAATAAVQGWRDVGHAKAAIGGQKITARHTQARLDAQIDVAEGQQLTFGTLHIKGDTRVRPESIYRIAGFPTGEVYSPAQVQQVGTRLRRTGTFSSVRVTEYETANPDGSLDFDATFEDMPPRRLSFGAEISSNQGMDLSFAWYHRNVFRRAARFKFEAALRNIGGDEDIDGRVGMRLDMPDRLGPDDSMFYLAQWERRNREHYDISTLLLGVGARRVFSPVLFAEAYLAASDAKSDDAFGDDRPFRYVLLPIRAEWDRRDNKVNPTRGFFLDGRFTPLLGISGTKSAAQLYADGRTYFDVASNGNLVLAGRVQWGSVGGPALPGISPEYLFFSGGAGTVRGQPYESLGIPVGDEVAGGKSFLGLSAEIRGRVTESISLVGFYDYGMVGADAIVTGDSESHSGAGLGLRYDLGGFGPLRVDLAMPVSGDTGDGLQFYIGIGQAF
;
A
#
# COMPACT_ATOMS: atom_id res chain seq x y z
N MET A 1 16.61 -49.15 42.01
CA MET A 1 15.19 -49.57 42.02
C MET A 1 14.46 -48.50 41.24
N THR A 2 14.37 -48.62 39.94
CA THR A 2 13.27 -49.13 39.10
C THR A 2 12.01 -48.26 39.13
N GLY A 3 11.72 -47.61 38.01
CA GLY A 3 10.46 -46.99 37.72
C GLY A 3 10.41 -46.25 36.39
N LEU A 4 10.55 -46.99 35.27
CA LEU A 4 10.23 -46.43 33.92
C LEU A 4 8.72 -46.26 33.78
N GLY A 5 8.26 -45.04 33.51
CA GLY A 5 6.90 -44.71 33.13
C GLY A 5 6.76 -44.44 31.64
N LYS A 6 6.02 -45.31 30.99
CA LYS A 6 5.80 -45.41 29.53
C LYS A 6 5.06 -44.19 28.94
N TRP A 7 5.66 -43.59 27.93
CA TRP A 7 4.93 -42.68 27.01
C TRP A 7 4.12 -43.51 26.02
N LYS A 8 2.81 -43.36 26.01
CA LYS A 8 1.92 -43.94 25.01
C LYS A 8 1.91 -43.01 23.78
N ALA A 9 2.43 -43.49 22.68
CA ALA A 9 2.23 -42.91 21.37
C ALA A 9 0.77 -43.07 20.96
N VAL A 10 0.06 -41.96 20.72
CA VAL A 10 -1.24 -41.92 20.06
C VAL A 10 -1.00 -41.93 18.56
N ILE A 11 -1.19 -43.08 17.94
CA ILE A 11 -1.22 -43.22 16.47
C ILE A 11 -2.61 -42.75 16.03
N LEU A 12 -2.65 -41.59 15.37
CA LEU A 12 -3.84 -41.09 14.67
C LEU A 12 -3.95 -41.82 13.34
N GLY A 13 -4.83 -42.83 13.28
CA GLY A 13 -5.12 -43.58 12.06
C GLY A 13 -5.84 -42.69 11.04
N CYS A 14 -5.19 -42.38 9.92
CA CYS A 14 -5.85 -41.86 8.73
C CYS A 14 -6.75 -42.94 8.13
N VAL A 15 -8.04 -42.83 8.27
CA VAL A 15 -9.01 -43.56 7.48
C VAL A 15 -8.99 -43.02 6.07
N VAL A 16 -8.31 -43.70 5.16
CA VAL A 16 -8.37 -43.46 3.73
C VAL A 16 -9.71 -44.01 3.23
N THR A 17 -10.71 -43.12 3.13
CA THR A 17 -11.95 -43.44 2.42
C THR A 17 -11.61 -43.43 0.91
N CYS A 18 -11.50 -44.59 0.29
CA CYS A 18 -11.50 -44.71 -1.16
C CYS A 18 -12.85 -44.24 -1.70
N VAL A 19 -12.91 -42.97 -2.14
CA VAL A 19 -13.97 -42.51 -3.00
C VAL A 19 -13.69 -43.09 -4.37
N THR A 20 -14.48 -44.08 -4.78
CA THR A 20 -14.50 -44.58 -6.16
C THR A 20 -15.02 -43.44 -7.02
N LEU A 21 -14.12 -42.65 -7.61
CA LEU A 21 -14.44 -41.75 -8.72
C LEU A 21 -14.89 -42.64 -9.89
N SER A 22 -16.21 -42.66 -10.14
CA SER A 22 -16.73 -43.04 -11.46
C SER A 22 -16.05 -42.13 -12.49
N PRO A 23 -15.53 -42.63 -13.60
CA PRO A 23 -15.06 -41.77 -14.66
C PRO A 23 -16.29 -41.06 -15.26
N ALA A 24 -16.59 -39.83 -14.78
CA ALA A 24 -17.33 -38.88 -15.56
C ALA A 24 -16.52 -38.69 -16.83
N ALA A 25 -17.13 -39.06 -17.99
CA ALA A 25 -16.51 -38.82 -19.28
C ALA A 25 -16.15 -37.33 -19.34
N LEU A 26 -14.86 -37.03 -19.32
CA LEU A 26 -14.33 -35.69 -19.57
C LEU A 26 -14.72 -35.35 -21.01
N TRP A 27 -15.81 -34.65 -21.16
CA TRP A 27 -16.16 -33.98 -22.40
C TRP A 27 -15.21 -32.79 -22.52
N SER A 28 -14.07 -32.94 -23.17
CA SER A 28 -13.23 -31.80 -23.51
C SER A 28 -13.93 -31.07 -24.65
N LEU A 29 -14.38 -29.84 -24.37
CA LEU A 29 -14.88 -28.93 -25.37
C LEU A 29 -13.74 -28.54 -26.32
N GLU A 30 -13.83 -28.89 -27.58
CA GLU A 30 -12.82 -28.53 -28.58
C GLU A 30 -13.06 -27.06 -29.00
N SER A 31 -12.24 -26.14 -28.52
CA SER A 31 -12.40 -24.70 -28.79
C SER A 31 -11.26 -24.18 -29.67
N SER A 32 -11.60 -23.33 -30.65
CA SER A 32 -10.62 -22.69 -31.53
C SER A 32 -11.00 -21.28 -31.93
N LEU A 33 -9.99 -20.38 -32.02
CA LEU A 33 -10.10 -19.03 -32.57
C LEU A 33 -9.23 -18.89 -33.82
N SER A 34 -9.84 -18.47 -34.92
CA SER A 34 -9.16 -18.11 -36.15
C SER A 34 -9.37 -16.62 -36.43
N ALA A 35 -8.29 -15.83 -36.36
CA ALA A 35 -8.30 -14.38 -36.62
C ALA A 35 -7.17 -14.00 -37.58
N PRO A 36 -7.25 -14.37 -38.88
CA PRO A 36 -6.18 -14.08 -39.83
C PRO A 36 -6.00 -12.57 -40.02
N GLY A 37 -4.75 -12.11 -39.88
CA GLY A 37 -4.38 -10.68 -39.98
C GLY A 37 -4.46 -9.89 -38.68
N ALA A 38 -4.93 -10.48 -37.58
CA ALA A 38 -4.84 -9.88 -36.25
C ALA A 38 -3.40 -9.95 -35.71
N SER A 39 -2.99 -8.93 -34.95
CA SER A 39 -1.76 -8.99 -34.16
C SER A 39 -1.89 -10.01 -33.04
N GLU A 40 -0.75 -10.47 -32.50
CA GLU A 40 -0.75 -11.40 -31.35
C GLU A 40 -1.49 -10.81 -30.15
N ASP A 41 -1.25 -9.54 -29.82
CA ASP A 41 -1.96 -8.82 -28.74
C ASP A 41 -3.50 -8.78 -28.95
N LEU A 42 -3.94 -8.55 -30.19
CA LEU A 42 -5.37 -8.56 -30.49
C LEU A 42 -5.97 -9.96 -30.39
N ARG A 43 -5.22 -10.96 -30.84
CA ARG A 43 -5.65 -12.34 -30.75
C ARG A 43 -5.81 -12.80 -29.28
N GLU A 44 -4.82 -12.50 -28.45
CA GLU A 44 -4.87 -12.76 -27.00
C GLU A 44 -6.08 -12.09 -26.35
N LYS A 45 -6.34 -10.81 -26.65
CA LYS A 45 -7.55 -10.09 -26.16
C LYS A 45 -8.85 -10.73 -26.61
N LEU A 46 -8.92 -11.23 -27.84
CA LEU A 46 -10.11 -11.94 -28.33
C LEU A 46 -10.31 -13.29 -27.63
N GLU A 47 -9.22 -14.02 -27.38
CA GLU A 47 -9.24 -15.30 -26.65
C GLU A 47 -9.65 -15.09 -25.18
N GLU A 48 -9.03 -14.14 -24.48
CA GLU A 48 -9.37 -13.81 -23.09
C GLU A 48 -10.80 -13.26 -22.93
N GLY A 49 -11.23 -12.44 -23.88
CA GLY A 49 -12.56 -11.82 -23.86
C GLY A 49 -13.71 -12.76 -24.15
N SER A 50 -13.46 -13.89 -24.83
CA SER A 50 -14.51 -14.84 -25.18
C SER A 50 -14.89 -15.72 -24.01
N SER A 51 -16.16 -15.67 -23.63
CA SER A 51 -16.71 -16.50 -22.56
C SER A 51 -16.81 -17.97 -22.98
N VAL A 52 -17.15 -18.22 -24.24
CA VAL A 52 -17.33 -19.58 -24.73
C VAL A 52 -16.00 -20.30 -24.98
N LEU A 53 -14.93 -19.61 -25.36
CA LEU A 53 -13.57 -20.19 -25.43
C LEU A 53 -13.03 -20.55 -24.05
N ASN A 54 -13.40 -19.80 -23.04
CA ASN A 54 -13.00 -19.99 -21.64
C ASN A 54 -14.07 -20.74 -20.83
N ALA A 55 -14.91 -21.56 -21.48
CA ALA A 55 -16.04 -22.22 -20.85
C ALA A 55 -15.63 -23.12 -19.68
N GLU A 56 -14.55 -23.89 -19.81
CA GLU A 56 -14.04 -24.78 -18.75
C GLU A 56 -13.63 -24.01 -17.49
N THR A 57 -12.90 -22.89 -17.66
CA THR A 57 -12.47 -22.04 -16.52
C THR A 57 -13.62 -21.28 -15.88
N ARG A 58 -14.69 -21.04 -16.63
CA ARG A 58 -15.91 -20.35 -16.17
C ARG A 58 -16.98 -21.30 -15.66
N GLY A 59 -16.77 -22.62 -15.76
CA GLY A 59 -17.72 -23.65 -15.31
C GLY A 59 -19.01 -23.67 -16.12
N LEU A 60 -18.93 -23.45 -17.44
CA LEU A 60 -20.09 -23.52 -18.34
C LEU A 60 -20.22 -24.97 -18.86
N ASP A 61 -21.08 -25.74 -18.20
CA ASP A 61 -21.16 -27.18 -18.39
C ASP A 61 -22.37 -27.63 -19.22
N THR A 62 -23.37 -26.75 -19.43
CA THR A 62 -24.59 -27.09 -20.16
C THR A 62 -24.62 -26.52 -21.58
N PRO A 63 -25.24 -27.19 -22.54
CA PRO A 63 -25.39 -26.68 -23.90
C PRO A 63 -26.08 -25.30 -23.98
N LEU A 64 -27.03 -25.03 -23.10
CA LEU A 64 -27.72 -23.75 -23.04
C LEU A 64 -26.82 -22.63 -22.54
N GLU A 65 -25.96 -22.91 -21.56
CA GLU A 65 -24.93 -21.94 -21.07
C GLU A 65 -23.93 -21.64 -22.16
N LEU A 66 -23.42 -22.66 -22.87
CA LEU A 66 -22.49 -22.48 -23.99
C LEU A 66 -23.13 -21.67 -25.14
N LEU A 67 -24.38 -21.93 -25.50
CA LEU A 67 -25.08 -21.14 -26.48
C LEU A 67 -25.28 -19.69 -26.02
N SER A 68 -25.66 -19.49 -24.77
CA SER A 68 -25.87 -18.15 -24.21
C SER A 68 -24.54 -17.35 -24.17
N ALA A 69 -23.43 -18.00 -23.81
CA ALA A 69 -22.11 -17.42 -23.86
C ALA A 69 -21.70 -17.07 -25.30
N ALA A 70 -21.89 -17.97 -26.25
CA ALA A 70 -21.61 -17.73 -27.67
C ALA A 70 -22.38 -16.53 -28.22
N LEU A 71 -23.70 -16.44 -27.89
CA LEU A 71 -24.54 -15.30 -28.31
C LEU A 71 -24.06 -13.96 -27.67
N ALA A 72 -23.60 -13.99 -26.44
CA ALA A 72 -23.03 -12.80 -25.78
C ALA A 72 -21.67 -12.40 -26.37
N ASP A 73 -20.88 -13.38 -26.80
CA ASP A 73 -19.53 -13.16 -27.33
C ASP A 73 -19.53 -12.40 -28.67
N TYR A 74 -20.57 -12.47 -29.49
CA TYR A 74 -20.69 -11.61 -30.69
C TYR A 74 -20.50 -10.13 -30.33
N ARG A 75 -21.18 -9.66 -29.28
CA ARG A 75 -21.05 -8.27 -28.82
C ARG A 75 -19.69 -8.00 -28.25
N THR A 76 -19.19 -8.89 -27.41
CA THR A 76 -17.90 -8.73 -26.73
C THR A 76 -16.74 -8.67 -27.74
N LEU A 77 -16.70 -9.62 -28.69
CA LEU A 77 -15.65 -9.68 -29.70
C LEU A 77 -15.70 -8.48 -30.66
N VAL A 78 -16.91 -8.04 -31.07
CA VAL A 78 -17.07 -6.82 -31.87
C VAL A 78 -16.61 -5.60 -31.12
N GLN A 79 -16.88 -5.50 -29.80
CA GLN A 79 -16.41 -4.40 -28.96
C GLN A 79 -14.88 -4.37 -28.89
N ILE A 80 -14.22 -5.51 -28.67
CA ILE A 80 -12.77 -5.63 -28.66
C ILE A 80 -12.16 -5.18 -30.00
N LEU A 81 -12.78 -5.56 -31.11
CA LEU A 81 -12.35 -5.16 -32.45
C LEU A 81 -12.52 -3.65 -32.69
N TYR A 82 -13.61 -3.04 -32.23
CA TYR A 82 -13.81 -1.60 -32.29
C TYR A 82 -12.81 -0.83 -31.41
N ASP A 83 -12.49 -1.38 -30.24
CA ASP A 83 -11.46 -0.82 -29.35
C ASP A 83 -10.05 -0.92 -29.97
N ALA A 84 -9.82 -1.94 -30.81
CA ALA A 84 -8.59 -2.10 -31.58
C ALA A 84 -8.59 -1.35 -32.93
N GLY A 85 -9.69 -0.63 -33.27
CA GLY A 85 -9.76 0.20 -34.48
C GLY A 85 -10.28 -0.49 -35.73
N TYR A 86 -10.94 -1.64 -35.60
CA TYR A 86 -11.53 -2.37 -36.71
C TYR A 86 -13.06 -2.20 -36.72
N PHE A 87 -13.59 -1.30 -37.55
CA PHE A 87 -15.02 -0.97 -37.60
C PHE A 87 -15.80 -1.68 -38.72
N SER A 88 -15.18 -2.67 -39.37
CA SER A 88 -15.82 -3.53 -40.35
C SER A 88 -15.59 -5.03 -40.10
N PRO A 89 -15.59 -5.47 -38.84
CA PRO A 89 -15.31 -6.87 -38.56
C PRO A 89 -16.48 -7.77 -38.94
N VAL A 90 -16.15 -9.02 -39.26
CA VAL A 90 -17.12 -10.10 -39.38
C VAL A 90 -16.74 -11.18 -38.38
N VAL A 91 -17.62 -11.46 -37.44
CA VAL A 91 -17.47 -12.49 -36.41
C VAL A 91 -18.49 -13.60 -36.67
N ASN A 92 -18.01 -14.83 -36.76
CA ASN A 92 -18.83 -16.03 -36.84
C ASN A 92 -18.47 -16.94 -35.67
N ILE A 93 -19.47 -17.42 -34.95
CA ILE A 93 -19.31 -18.35 -33.83
C ILE A 93 -20.12 -19.60 -34.13
N ARG A 94 -19.44 -20.73 -34.29
CA ARG A 94 -20.09 -21.99 -34.64
C ARG A 94 -19.98 -23.00 -33.51
N LEU A 95 -21.13 -23.57 -33.18
CA LEU A 95 -21.27 -24.67 -32.22
C LEU A 95 -21.56 -25.93 -33.01
N ASP A 96 -20.66 -26.93 -32.97
CA ASP A 96 -20.72 -28.15 -33.78
C ASP A 96 -20.98 -27.89 -35.29
N GLY A 97 -20.38 -26.78 -35.80
CA GLY A 97 -20.49 -26.39 -37.22
C GLY A 97 -21.69 -25.52 -37.57
N GLN A 98 -22.70 -25.40 -36.71
CA GLN A 98 -23.84 -24.52 -36.88
C GLN A 98 -23.57 -23.12 -36.31
N GLU A 99 -23.98 -22.07 -37.02
CA GLU A 99 -23.83 -20.69 -36.53
C GLU A 99 -24.67 -20.49 -35.26
N ALA A 100 -24.07 -20.01 -34.19
CA ALA A 100 -24.74 -19.88 -32.88
C ALA A 100 -25.96 -18.95 -32.93
N ALA A 101 -25.94 -17.93 -33.78
CA ALA A 101 -27.04 -17.01 -33.98
C ALA A 101 -28.28 -17.68 -34.63
N ASP A 102 -28.10 -18.82 -35.30
CA ASP A 102 -29.18 -19.57 -35.98
C ASP A 102 -29.73 -20.71 -35.11
N ILE A 103 -29.20 -20.93 -33.91
CA ILE A 103 -29.68 -21.95 -32.98
C ILE A 103 -30.79 -21.38 -32.12
N ASP A 104 -31.94 -22.03 -32.14
CA ASP A 104 -33.09 -21.67 -31.28
C ASP A 104 -32.75 -22.01 -29.81
N PRO A 105 -32.73 -21.04 -28.90
CA PRO A 105 -32.49 -21.30 -27.48
C PRO A 105 -33.49 -22.26 -26.82
N LEU A 106 -34.69 -22.38 -27.36
CA LEU A 106 -35.72 -23.31 -26.88
C LEU A 106 -35.51 -24.74 -27.39
N ASN A 107 -34.70 -24.92 -28.44
CA ASN A 107 -34.36 -26.22 -29.05
C ASN A 107 -32.84 -26.41 -29.10
N THR A 108 -32.14 -26.07 -28.02
CA THR A 108 -30.67 -26.24 -27.91
C THR A 108 -30.30 -27.71 -28.10
N PRO A 109 -29.23 -28.05 -28.86
CA PRO A 109 -28.72 -29.42 -29.00
C PRO A 109 -28.44 -30.07 -27.65
N GLY A 110 -28.68 -31.36 -27.52
CA GLY A 110 -28.48 -32.08 -26.24
C GLY A 110 -27.01 -32.16 -25.77
N ALA A 111 -26.05 -31.88 -26.67
CA ALA A 111 -24.62 -31.75 -26.36
C ALA A 111 -23.95 -30.83 -27.39
N ILE A 112 -22.95 -30.06 -26.96
CA ILE A 112 -22.09 -29.25 -27.84
C ILE A 112 -20.66 -29.74 -27.59
N LYS A 113 -19.94 -30.13 -28.64
CA LYS A 113 -18.60 -30.73 -28.58
C LYS A 113 -17.51 -29.81 -29.09
N SER A 114 -17.86 -28.90 -30.01
CA SER A 114 -16.87 -28.00 -30.60
C SER A 114 -17.39 -26.55 -30.69
N VAL A 115 -16.46 -25.61 -30.45
CA VAL A 115 -16.66 -24.17 -30.59
C VAL A 115 -15.62 -23.63 -31.55
N ASN A 116 -16.06 -23.07 -32.65
CA ASN A 116 -15.15 -22.47 -33.62
C ASN A 116 -15.51 -20.99 -33.83
N ILE A 117 -14.63 -20.10 -33.44
CA ILE A 117 -14.78 -18.66 -33.65
C ILE A 117 -13.90 -18.24 -34.83
N SER A 118 -14.52 -17.59 -35.82
CA SER A 118 -13.81 -17.03 -36.96
C SER A 118 -14.02 -15.53 -37.01
N VAL A 119 -12.93 -14.77 -36.95
CA VAL A 119 -12.93 -13.32 -36.98
C VAL A 119 -12.19 -12.83 -38.22
N LYS A 120 -12.88 -12.05 -39.02
CA LYS A 120 -12.29 -11.25 -40.09
C LYS A 120 -12.26 -9.80 -39.61
N THR A 121 -11.08 -9.26 -39.31
CA THR A 121 -10.93 -7.92 -38.74
C THR A 121 -11.38 -6.79 -39.68
N GLY A 122 -11.24 -6.99 -40.98
CA GLY A 122 -11.37 -5.91 -41.96
C GLY A 122 -10.17 -4.94 -41.89
N PRO A 123 -10.24 -3.80 -42.56
CA PRO A 123 -9.19 -2.78 -42.51
C PRO A 123 -9.15 -2.05 -41.15
N SER A 124 -7.97 -1.63 -40.73
CA SER A 124 -7.79 -0.70 -39.62
C SER A 124 -8.26 0.70 -40.03
N PHE A 125 -9.04 1.36 -39.18
CA PHE A 125 -9.58 2.70 -39.42
C PHE A 125 -8.68 3.77 -38.79
N THR A 126 -8.63 4.93 -39.47
CA THR A 126 -8.03 6.15 -38.92
C THR A 126 -9.10 7.23 -38.78
N PHE A 127 -8.87 8.19 -37.87
CA PHE A 127 -9.75 9.33 -37.75
C PHE A 127 -9.73 10.17 -39.05
N GLY A 128 -10.90 10.42 -39.62
CA GLY A 128 -11.10 11.44 -40.63
C GLY A 128 -11.28 12.80 -39.98
N THR A 129 -12.31 12.94 -39.17
CA THR A 129 -12.55 14.08 -38.29
C THR A 129 -12.48 13.60 -36.84
N ALA A 130 -11.80 14.35 -35.97
CA ALA A 130 -11.76 14.12 -34.52
C ALA A 130 -11.95 15.47 -33.84
N GLU A 131 -13.20 15.79 -33.53
CA GLU A 131 -13.60 17.09 -32.99
C GLU A 131 -14.40 16.90 -31.72
N ILE A 132 -14.09 17.71 -30.70
CA ILE A 132 -14.84 17.81 -29.46
C ILE A 132 -14.85 19.28 -29.01
N ALA A 133 -16.05 19.82 -28.77
CA ALA A 133 -16.23 21.22 -28.42
C ALA A 133 -17.53 21.42 -27.61
N PRO A 134 -17.60 22.50 -26.77
CA PRO A 134 -16.48 23.33 -26.36
C PRO A 134 -15.56 22.64 -25.36
N LEU A 135 -14.30 23.08 -25.30
CA LEU A 135 -13.33 22.61 -24.32
C LEU A 135 -13.08 23.66 -23.24
N ALA A 136 -12.93 23.23 -22.00
CA ALA A 136 -12.44 24.08 -20.93
C ALA A 136 -10.96 24.41 -21.12
N ARG A 137 -10.53 25.51 -20.52
CA ARG A 137 -9.13 25.94 -20.55
C ARG A 137 -8.22 24.83 -19.99
N ASP A 138 -7.09 24.65 -20.61
CA ASP A 138 -6.06 23.68 -20.21
C ASP A 138 -6.52 22.20 -20.23
N THR A 139 -7.60 21.87 -20.97
CA THR A 139 -8.02 20.50 -21.19
C THR A 139 -7.07 19.78 -22.14
N GLU A 140 -6.42 18.72 -21.68
CA GLU A 140 -5.57 17.86 -22.50
C GLU A 140 -6.37 16.66 -23.02
N LEU A 141 -6.52 16.56 -24.34
CA LEU A 141 -7.13 15.40 -24.99
C LEU A 141 -6.09 14.29 -25.22
N PRO A 142 -6.52 13.02 -25.32
CA PRO A 142 -5.61 11.95 -25.75
C PRO A 142 -4.93 12.30 -27.08
N THR A 143 -3.62 12.14 -27.16
CA THR A 143 -2.79 12.49 -28.33
C THR A 143 -3.22 11.75 -29.61
N ASP A 144 -3.84 10.58 -29.46
CA ASP A 144 -4.36 9.77 -30.55
C ASP A 144 -5.75 10.22 -31.03
N PHE A 145 -6.43 11.12 -30.33
CA PHE A 145 -7.67 11.72 -30.79
C PHE A 145 -7.40 12.88 -31.76
N ALA A 146 -6.90 12.52 -32.94
CA ALA A 146 -6.55 13.50 -33.98
C ALA A 146 -6.74 12.90 -35.39
N PRO A 147 -7.03 13.72 -36.42
CA PRO A 147 -7.13 13.26 -37.80
C PRO A 147 -5.88 12.48 -38.26
N GLY A 148 -6.08 11.36 -38.95
CA GLY A 148 -5.01 10.48 -39.44
C GLY A 148 -4.42 9.51 -38.39
N ARG A 149 -4.76 9.64 -37.12
CA ARG A 149 -4.37 8.68 -36.07
C ARG A 149 -5.27 7.44 -36.10
N PRO A 150 -4.80 6.30 -35.57
CA PRO A 150 -5.64 5.10 -35.43
C PRO A 150 -6.92 5.42 -34.64
N ALA A 151 -8.07 5.09 -35.21
CA ALA A 151 -9.35 5.32 -34.57
C ALA A 151 -9.70 4.14 -33.67
N SER A 152 -10.13 4.40 -32.43
CA SER A 152 -10.66 3.38 -31.52
C SER A 152 -11.80 3.93 -30.67
N THR A 153 -12.68 3.06 -30.20
CA THR A 153 -13.75 3.46 -29.26
C THR A 153 -13.16 3.99 -27.96
N GLY A 154 -12.10 3.36 -27.47
CA GLY A 154 -11.41 3.78 -26.26
C GLY A 154 -10.84 5.21 -26.35
N THR A 155 -10.25 5.58 -27.51
CA THR A 155 -9.75 6.94 -27.75
C THR A 155 -10.90 7.97 -27.73
N ILE A 156 -12.03 7.65 -28.34
CA ILE A 156 -13.23 8.52 -28.34
C ILE A 156 -13.77 8.72 -26.94
N GLN A 157 -13.93 7.62 -26.16
CA GLN A 157 -14.39 7.68 -24.78
C GLN A 157 -13.41 8.44 -23.89
N GLY A 158 -12.11 8.23 -24.10
CA GLY A 158 -11.05 8.98 -23.41
C GLY A 158 -11.13 10.48 -23.66
N ALA A 159 -11.34 10.90 -24.92
CA ALA A 159 -11.51 12.31 -25.30
C ALA A 159 -12.78 12.90 -24.67
N ALA A 160 -13.91 12.18 -24.74
CA ALA A 160 -15.16 12.61 -24.12
C ALA A 160 -15.02 12.77 -22.58
N THR A 161 -14.37 11.81 -21.93
CA THR A 161 -14.11 11.85 -20.49
C THR A 161 -13.20 13.03 -20.12
N ALA A 162 -12.11 13.25 -20.87
CA ALA A 162 -11.20 14.36 -20.64
C ALA A 162 -11.89 15.72 -20.79
N ALA A 163 -12.74 15.87 -21.82
CA ALA A 163 -13.48 17.12 -22.06
C ALA A 163 -14.49 17.44 -20.93
N VAL A 164 -15.27 16.44 -20.49
CA VAL A 164 -16.19 16.58 -19.36
C VAL A 164 -15.43 16.88 -18.07
N GLN A 165 -14.34 16.15 -17.81
CA GLN A 165 -13.51 16.36 -16.63
C GLN A 165 -12.89 17.78 -16.61
N GLY A 166 -12.39 18.26 -17.75
CA GLY A 166 -11.84 19.60 -17.86
C GLY A 166 -12.85 20.69 -17.45
N TRP A 167 -14.11 20.58 -17.88
CA TRP A 167 -15.17 21.46 -17.45
C TRP A 167 -15.50 21.32 -15.96
N ARG A 168 -15.54 20.08 -15.44
CA ARG A 168 -15.78 19.85 -14.02
C ARG A 168 -14.66 20.43 -13.13
N ASP A 169 -13.42 20.39 -13.59
CA ASP A 169 -12.26 20.92 -12.85
C ASP A 169 -12.30 22.46 -12.71
N VAL A 170 -12.96 23.15 -13.65
CA VAL A 170 -13.15 24.61 -13.59
C VAL A 170 -14.52 25.03 -13.00
N GLY A 171 -15.23 24.08 -12.35
CA GLY A 171 -16.42 24.38 -11.56
C GLY A 171 -17.76 24.03 -12.22
N HIS A 172 -17.77 23.49 -13.43
CA HIS A 172 -19.01 23.10 -14.13
C HIS A 172 -19.40 21.66 -13.74
N ALA A 173 -19.91 21.47 -12.51
CA ALA A 173 -20.18 20.16 -11.92
C ALA A 173 -21.09 19.27 -12.78
N LYS A 174 -21.99 19.86 -13.57
CA LYS A 174 -22.98 19.18 -14.40
C LYS A 174 -22.60 19.11 -15.87
N ALA A 175 -21.33 19.36 -16.20
CA ALA A 175 -20.83 19.14 -17.56
C ALA A 175 -21.04 17.67 -17.98
N ALA A 176 -21.52 17.49 -19.20
CA ALA A 176 -21.86 16.19 -19.76
C ALA A 176 -21.70 16.21 -21.30
N ILE A 177 -21.72 15.03 -21.91
CA ILE A 177 -21.81 14.96 -23.37
C ILE A 177 -23.25 15.35 -23.78
N GLY A 178 -23.39 16.44 -24.51
CA GLY A 178 -24.65 16.95 -25.02
C GLY A 178 -25.11 16.23 -26.29
N GLY A 179 -24.16 15.81 -27.12
CA GLY A 179 -24.42 15.08 -28.34
C GLY A 179 -23.16 14.40 -28.88
N GLN A 180 -23.35 13.36 -29.68
CA GLN A 180 -22.25 12.70 -30.39
C GLN A 180 -22.70 12.23 -31.76
N LYS A 181 -21.85 12.40 -32.77
CA LYS A 181 -22.03 11.87 -34.09
C LYS A 181 -20.78 11.14 -34.52
N ILE A 182 -20.86 9.81 -34.57
CA ILE A 182 -19.77 8.94 -34.99
C ILE A 182 -20.17 8.27 -36.30
N THR A 183 -19.39 8.44 -37.36
CA THR A 183 -19.68 7.93 -38.69
C THR A 183 -18.51 7.14 -39.24
N ALA A 184 -18.71 5.85 -39.48
CA ALA A 184 -17.72 4.99 -40.13
C ALA A 184 -17.85 5.08 -41.66
N ARG A 185 -16.80 5.53 -42.33
CA ARG A 185 -16.71 5.54 -43.82
C ARG A 185 -15.97 4.30 -44.29
N HIS A 186 -16.68 3.20 -44.43
CA HIS A 186 -16.11 1.88 -44.70
C HIS A 186 -15.23 1.82 -45.95
N THR A 187 -15.64 2.50 -47.04
CA THR A 187 -14.87 2.52 -48.30
C THR A 187 -13.53 3.21 -48.22
N GLN A 188 -13.35 4.09 -47.23
CA GLN A 188 -12.14 4.87 -46.98
C GLN A 188 -11.37 4.41 -45.75
N ALA A 189 -11.91 3.45 -45.00
CA ALA A 189 -11.44 3.04 -43.68
C ALA A 189 -11.20 4.25 -42.74
N ARG A 190 -12.16 5.18 -42.71
CA ARG A 190 -12.09 6.39 -41.86
C ARG A 190 -13.28 6.45 -40.90
N LEU A 191 -13.00 6.95 -39.70
CA LEU A 191 -13.99 7.22 -38.65
C LEU A 191 -14.03 8.73 -38.39
N ASP A 192 -15.21 9.33 -38.62
CA ASP A 192 -15.44 10.72 -38.22
C ASP A 192 -16.14 10.72 -36.85
N ALA A 193 -15.55 11.42 -35.88
CA ALA A 193 -16.07 11.62 -34.54
C ALA A 193 -16.27 13.10 -34.27
N GLN A 194 -17.50 13.51 -34.01
CA GLN A 194 -17.89 14.85 -33.58
C GLN A 194 -18.63 14.74 -32.26
N ILE A 195 -18.16 15.42 -31.23
CA ILE A 195 -18.69 15.34 -29.88
C ILE A 195 -18.99 16.75 -29.40
N ASP A 196 -20.23 16.98 -28.98
CA ASP A 196 -20.70 18.23 -28.39
C ASP A 196 -20.70 18.10 -26.87
N VAL A 197 -20.07 19.03 -26.17
CA VAL A 197 -20.03 19.08 -24.72
C VAL A 197 -21.05 20.12 -24.21
N ALA A 198 -21.96 19.67 -23.37
CA ALA A 198 -22.84 20.55 -22.61
C ALA A 198 -22.11 20.95 -21.32
N GLU A 199 -21.53 22.15 -21.30
CA GLU A 199 -20.73 22.63 -20.17
C GLU A 199 -21.54 22.86 -18.89
N GLY A 200 -22.81 23.25 -19.02
CA GLY A 200 -23.67 23.62 -17.89
C GLY A 200 -23.22 24.94 -17.23
N GLN A 201 -23.74 25.22 -16.05
CA GLN A 201 -23.37 26.40 -15.27
C GLN A 201 -22.18 26.11 -14.36
N GLN A 202 -21.33 27.11 -14.12
CA GLN A 202 -20.37 27.08 -13.03
C GLN A 202 -21.12 27.11 -11.71
N LEU A 203 -20.84 26.17 -10.81
CA LEU A 203 -21.53 25.99 -9.54
C LEU A 203 -20.57 26.19 -8.36
N THR A 204 -21.14 26.52 -7.22
CA THR A 204 -20.43 26.56 -5.94
C THR A 204 -20.88 25.40 -5.05
N PHE A 205 -20.07 25.04 -4.05
CA PHE A 205 -20.48 24.09 -3.03
C PHE A 205 -21.61 24.66 -2.17
N GLY A 206 -22.72 23.93 -2.09
CA GLY A 206 -23.86 24.22 -1.22
C GLY A 206 -23.69 23.62 0.17
N THR A 207 -24.67 22.84 0.61
CA THR A 207 -24.71 22.21 1.92
C THR A 207 -24.34 20.73 1.82
N LEU A 208 -23.57 20.24 2.80
CA LEU A 208 -23.33 18.82 2.99
C LEU A 208 -24.40 18.24 3.92
N HIS A 209 -25.20 17.30 3.46
CA HIS A 209 -26.22 16.62 4.24
C HIS A 209 -25.72 15.25 4.70
N ILE A 210 -25.84 14.97 5.99
CA ILE A 210 -25.45 13.68 6.58
C ILE A 210 -26.63 12.71 6.44
N LYS A 211 -26.40 11.57 5.79
CA LYS A 211 -27.37 10.50 5.58
C LYS A 211 -26.92 9.18 6.21
N GLY A 212 -27.89 8.35 6.57
CA GLY A 212 -27.67 7.04 7.19
C GLY A 212 -27.44 7.11 8.70
N ASP A 213 -27.30 5.93 9.31
CA ASP A 213 -27.13 5.78 10.75
C ASP A 213 -25.66 5.72 11.12
N THR A 214 -25.13 6.82 11.63
CA THR A 214 -23.77 6.85 12.19
C THR A 214 -23.80 7.22 13.68
N ARG A 215 -22.90 6.61 14.45
CA ARG A 215 -22.70 6.91 15.87
C ARG A 215 -21.82 8.15 16.10
N VAL A 216 -21.26 8.72 15.05
CA VAL A 216 -20.45 9.95 15.13
C VAL A 216 -21.35 11.16 15.17
N ARG A 217 -21.02 12.14 16.01
CA ARG A 217 -21.78 13.40 16.09
C ARG A 217 -21.67 14.20 14.80
N PRO A 218 -22.77 14.79 14.32
CA PRO A 218 -22.75 15.59 13.10
C PRO A 218 -21.68 16.71 13.10
N GLU A 219 -21.50 17.40 14.22
CA GLU A 219 -20.52 18.48 14.34
C GLU A 219 -19.08 18.00 14.13
N SER A 220 -18.77 16.77 14.56
CA SER A 220 -17.45 16.16 14.32
C SER A 220 -17.28 15.78 12.87
N ILE A 221 -18.34 15.27 12.22
CA ILE A 221 -18.31 14.95 10.78
C ILE A 221 -18.04 16.21 9.98
N TYR A 222 -18.76 17.32 10.21
CA TYR A 222 -18.54 18.58 9.49
C TYR A 222 -17.13 19.13 9.67
N ARG A 223 -16.58 19.09 10.89
CA ARG A 223 -15.21 19.54 11.16
C ARG A 223 -14.16 18.70 10.45
N ILE A 224 -14.31 17.37 10.47
CA ILE A 224 -13.39 16.44 9.83
C ILE A 224 -13.49 16.56 8.31
N ALA A 225 -14.70 16.67 7.77
CA ALA A 225 -14.96 16.82 6.36
C ALA A 225 -14.29 18.09 5.80
N GLY A 226 -14.38 19.22 6.53
CA GLY A 226 -13.92 20.51 6.05
C GLY A 226 -14.52 20.81 4.69
N PHE A 227 -15.87 20.69 4.60
CA PHE A 227 -16.60 20.87 3.35
C PHE A 227 -16.54 22.34 2.92
N PRO A 228 -16.15 22.66 1.67
CA PRO A 228 -15.81 23.99 1.22
C PRO A 228 -17.06 24.79 0.75
N THR A 229 -18.10 24.89 1.58
CA THR A 229 -19.33 25.62 1.27
C THR A 229 -19.05 27.01 0.75
N GLY A 230 -19.65 27.38 -0.39
CA GLY A 230 -19.52 28.71 -1.04
C GLY A 230 -18.31 28.84 -1.95
N GLU A 231 -17.35 27.90 -1.93
CA GLU A 231 -16.23 27.87 -2.88
C GLU A 231 -16.70 27.31 -4.24
N VAL A 232 -15.97 27.63 -5.32
CA VAL A 232 -16.24 27.06 -6.64
C VAL A 232 -16.05 25.54 -6.58
N TYR A 233 -16.99 24.81 -7.19
CA TYR A 233 -16.95 23.35 -7.24
C TYR A 233 -15.64 22.82 -7.80
N SER A 234 -15.13 21.76 -7.20
CA SER A 234 -13.96 21.02 -7.65
C SER A 234 -14.09 19.54 -7.31
N PRO A 235 -13.95 18.61 -8.27
CA PRO A 235 -13.96 17.17 -8.01
C PRO A 235 -12.88 16.74 -7.01
N ALA A 236 -11.71 17.38 -7.05
CA ALA A 236 -10.61 17.12 -6.14
C ALA A 236 -10.98 17.42 -4.68
N GLN A 237 -11.72 18.51 -4.43
CA GLN A 237 -12.21 18.83 -3.08
C GLN A 237 -13.26 17.83 -2.60
N VAL A 238 -14.16 17.35 -3.47
CA VAL A 238 -15.12 16.29 -3.13
C VAL A 238 -14.39 15.01 -2.70
N GLN A 239 -13.37 14.60 -3.46
CA GLN A 239 -12.55 13.44 -3.12
C GLN A 239 -11.79 13.66 -1.80
N GLN A 240 -11.30 14.86 -1.54
CA GLN A 240 -10.59 15.21 -0.31
C GLN A 240 -11.50 15.09 0.92
N VAL A 241 -12.75 15.58 0.84
CA VAL A 241 -13.78 15.42 1.88
C VAL A 241 -13.96 13.94 2.23
N GLY A 242 -14.18 13.09 1.22
CA GLY A 242 -14.31 11.64 1.42
C GLY A 242 -13.06 11.01 2.04
N THR A 243 -11.88 11.45 1.61
CA THR A 243 -10.58 10.95 2.10
C THR A 243 -10.35 11.32 3.57
N ARG A 244 -10.67 12.56 3.98
CA ARG A 244 -10.58 13.02 5.37
C ARG A 244 -11.45 12.19 6.30
N LEU A 245 -12.68 11.90 5.89
CA LEU A 245 -13.62 11.09 6.67
C LEU A 245 -13.16 9.62 6.77
N ARG A 246 -12.76 8.99 5.66
CA ARG A 246 -12.22 7.61 5.65
C ARG A 246 -10.95 7.46 6.48
N ARG A 247 -10.07 8.48 6.49
CA ARG A 247 -8.80 8.49 7.24
C ARG A 247 -8.99 8.34 8.76
N THR A 248 -10.16 8.68 9.30
CA THR A 248 -10.46 8.47 10.73
C THR A 248 -10.44 7.00 11.12
N GLY A 249 -10.68 6.08 10.18
CA GLY A 249 -10.80 4.63 10.42
C GLY A 249 -12.04 4.24 11.24
N THR A 250 -13.01 5.17 11.37
CA THR A 250 -14.29 4.94 12.06
C THR A 250 -15.34 4.33 11.14
N PHE A 251 -15.26 4.63 9.85
CA PHE A 251 -16.23 4.21 8.84
C PHE A 251 -15.67 3.08 7.97
N SER A 252 -16.50 2.09 7.64
CA SER A 252 -16.22 1.06 6.64
C SER A 252 -16.46 1.60 5.22
N SER A 253 -17.47 2.46 5.07
CA SER A 253 -17.79 3.14 3.82
C SER A 253 -18.12 4.61 4.06
N VAL A 254 -17.63 5.46 3.16
CA VAL A 254 -17.99 6.89 3.08
C VAL A 254 -18.22 7.18 1.61
N ARG A 255 -19.43 7.58 1.27
CA ARG A 255 -19.82 8.04 -0.07
C ARG A 255 -20.27 9.49 0.00
N VAL A 256 -19.67 10.33 -0.81
CA VAL A 256 -20.07 11.74 -1.01
C VAL A 256 -20.63 11.84 -2.42
N THR A 257 -21.92 12.17 -2.52
CA THR A 257 -22.68 12.20 -3.79
C THR A 257 -23.26 13.59 -3.99
N GLU A 258 -23.07 14.16 -5.16
CA GLU A 258 -23.66 15.43 -5.55
C GLU A 258 -25.16 15.26 -5.88
N TYR A 259 -25.96 16.26 -5.58
CA TYR A 259 -27.37 16.29 -6.01
C TYR A 259 -27.46 16.38 -7.54
N GLU A 260 -28.53 15.84 -8.12
CA GLU A 260 -28.75 15.89 -9.57
C GLU A 260 -28.94 17.31 -10.08
N THR A 261 -29.67 18.14 -9.33
CA THR A 261 -30.00 19.52 -9.68
C THR A 261 -29.30 20.49 -8.75
N ALA A 262 -28.81 21.60 -9.33
CA ALA A 262 -28.30 22.73 -8.57
C ALA A 262 -29.45 23.55 -7.94
N ASN A 263 -29.14 24.22 -6.87
CA ASN A 263 -30.05 25.17 -6.24
C ASN A 263 -30.22 26.42 -7.13
N PRO A 264 -31.31 27.19 -6.94
CA PRO A 264 -31.56 28.40 -7.73
C PRO A 264 -30.50 29.49 -7.59
N ASP A 265 -29.74 29.47 -6.50
CA ASP A 265 -28.63 30.41 -6.22
C ASP A 265 -27.29 29.99 -6.88
N GLY A 266 -27.26 28.88 -7.64
CA GLY A 266 -26.06 28.35 -8.27
C GLY A 266 -25.18 27.52 -7.34
N SER A 267 -25.67 27.19 -6.15
CA SER A 267 -24.98 26.22 -5.28
C SER A 267 -25.42 24.78 -5.57
N LEU A 268 -24.55 23.81 -5.26
CA LEU A 268 -24.80 22.37 -5.41
C LEU A 268 -24.65 21.68 -4.07
N ASP A 269 -25.71 21.02 -3.62
CA ASP A 269 -25.73 20.27 -2.38
C ASP A 269 -25.16 18.86 -2.55
N PHE A 270 -24.73 18.28 -1.44
CA PHE A 270 -24.14 16.95 -1.38
C PHE A 270 -24.70 16.09 -0.26
N ASP A 271 -24.86 14.81 -0.51
CA ASP A 271 -25.13 13.82 0.52
C ASP A 271 -23.84 13.09 0.91
N ALA A 272 -23.58 13.02 2.22
CA ALA A 272 -22.54 12.13 2.76
C ALA A 272 -23.24 10.95 3.45
N THR A 273 -23.05 9.75 2.90
CA THR A 273 -23.59 8.50 3.43
C THR A 273 -22.49 7.71 4.12
N PHE A 274 -22.80 7.17 5.28
CA PHE A 274 -21.84 6.52 6.17
C PHE A 274 -22.29 5.10 6.52
N GLU A 275 -21.30 4.23 6.66
CA GLU A 275 -21.41 2.93 7.30
C GLU A 275 -20.31 2.80 8.35
N ASP A 276 -20.69 2.62 9.63
CA ASP A 276 -19.73 2.57 10.72
C ASP A 276 -19.01 1.21 10.77
N MET A 277 -17.71 1.23 11.02
CA MET A 277 -16.97 0.03 11.42
C MET A 277 -17.37 -0.42 12.82
N PRO A 278 -17.17 -1.72 13.16
CA PRO A 278 -17.24 -2.16 14.55
C PRO A 278 -16.37 -1.27 15.45
N PRO A 279 -16.92 -0.73 16.55
CA PRO A 279 -16.22 0.30 17.32
C PRO A 279 -14.96 -0.22 18.02
N ARG A 280 -14.86 -1.53 18.24
CA ARG A 280 -13.73 -2.16 18.93
C ARG A 280 -13.01 -3.13 17.99
N ARG A 281 -11.67 -3.16 18.12
CA ARG A 281 -10.80 -4.14 17.45
C ARG A 281 -9.78 -4.63 18.44
N LEU A 282 -9.60 -5.94 18.49
CA LEU A 282 -8.51 -6.61 19.18
C LEU A 282 -7.50 -7.10 18.12
N SER A 283 -6.23 -7.03 18.48
CA SER A 283 -5.14 -7.53 17.64
C SER A 283 -4.14 -8.22 18.55
N PHE A 284 -3.72 -9.41 18.17
CA PHE A 284 -2.69 -10.20 18.84
C PHE A 284 -1.57 -10.45 17.82
N GLY A 285 -0.33 -10.36 18.26
CA GLY A 285 0.83 -10.74 17.49
C GLY A 285 1.72 -11.64 18.33
N ALA A 286 2.35 -12.61 17.67
CA ALA A 286 3.40 -13.44 18.23
C ALA A 286 4.51 -13.55 17.17
N GLU A 287 5.75 -13.40 17.60
CA GLU A 287 6.96 -13.56 16.79
C GLU A 287 7.95 -14.44 17.54
N ILE A 288 8.67 -15.27 16.86
CA ILE A 288 9.69 -16.15 17.45
C ILE A 288 10.99 -15.94 16.69
N SER A 289 12.04 -15.64 17.43
CA SER A 289 13.40 -15.48 16.92
C SER A 289 14.35 -16.42 17.64
N SER A 290 15.35 -16.94 16.94
CA SER A 290 16.32 -17.86 17.52
C SER A 290 17.18 -17.24 18.61
N ASN A 291 17.45 -15.94 18.55
CA ASN A 291 18.34 -15.23 19.47
C ASN A 291 17.59 -14.37 20.48
N GLN A 292 16.37 -13.91 20.15
CA GLN A 292 15.59 -13.00 21.00
C GLN A 292 14.41 -13.71 21.70
N GLY A 293 14.24 -15.03 21.51
CA GLY A 293 13.12 -15.76 22.11
C GLY A 293 11.78 -15.41 21.45
N MET A 294 10.72 -15.29 22.26
CA MET A 294 9.35 -15.04 21.81
C MET A 294 8.89 -13.63 22.18
N ASP A 295 8.34 -12.93 21.19
CA ASP A 295 7.67 -11.64 21.34
C ASP A 295 6.16 -11.83 21.29
N LEU A 296 5.45 -11.27 22.27
CA LEU A 296 3.99 -11.23 22.32
C LEU A 296 3.50 -9.79 22.29
N SER A 297 2.52 -9.50 21.47
CA SER A 297 1.91 -8.18 21.40
C SER A 297 0.38 -8.26 21.45
N PHE A 298 -0.20 -7.29 22.10
CA PHE A 298 -1.63 -7.09 22.22
C PHE A 298 -1.97 -5.63 21.90
N ALA A 299 -2.99 -5.40 21.09
CA ALA A 299 -3.52 -4.07 20.88
C ALA A 299 -5.05 -4.08 20.91
N TRP A 300 -5.62 -3.12 21.63
CA TRP A 300 -7.04 -2.84 21.67
C TRP A 300 -7.31 -1.44 21.14
N TYR A 301 -8.25 -1.37 20.22
CA TYR A 301 -8.68 -0.11 19.59
C TYR A 301 -10.14 0.15 19.91
N HIS A 302 -10.46 1.43 20.21
CA HIS A 302 -11.80 1.95 20.17
C HIS A 302 -11.87 3.11 19.16
N ARG A 303 -12.62 2.93 18.06
CA ARG A 303 -12.60 3.83 16.89
C ARG A 303 -13.45 5.09 17.01
N ASN A 304 -14.33 5.17 17.97
CA ASN A 304 -15.27 6.29 18.11
C ASN A 304 -15.49 6.65 19.59
N VAL A 305 -14.41 7.04 20.28
CA VAL A 305 -14.49 7.53 21.65
C VAL A 305 -15.22 8.86 21.65
N PHE A 306 -16.07 9.10 22.65
CA PHE A 306 -16.88 10.31 22.80
C PHE A 306 -17.83 10.61 21.61
N ARG A 307 -18.05 9.67 20.68
CA ARG A 307 -18.82 9.84 19.45
C ARG A 307 -18.27 10.94 18.54
N ARG A 308 -16.94 11.11 18.51
CA ARG A 308 -16.20 12.16 17.77
C ARG A 308 -15.28 11.62 16.67
N ALA A 309 -15.44 10.36 16.29
CA ALA A 309 -14.47 9.64 15.47
C ALA A 309 -13.04 9.63 16.08
N ALA A 310 -12.95 9.92 17.39
CA ALA A 310 -11.71 9.85 18.13
C ALA A 310 -11.30 8.40 18.31
N ARG A 311 -10.02 8.09 18.06
CA ARG A 311 -9.49 6.73 18.14
C ARG A 311 -8.61 6.59 19.39
N PHE A 312 -8.99 5.70 20.28
CA PHE A 312 -8.16 5.26 21.40
C PHE A 312 -7.46 3.95 21.03
N LYS A 313 -6.16 3.89 21.27
CA LYS A 313 -5.34 2.68 21.16
C LYS A 313 -4.70 2.40 22.51
N PHE A 314 -4.86 1.19 23.00
CA PHE A 314 -4.06 0.60 24.07
C PHE A 314 -3.20 -0.48 23.46
N GLU A 315 -1.92 -0.53 23.82
CA GLU A 315 -1.01 -1.58 23.39
C GLU A 315 -0.16 -2.08 24.57
N ALA A 316 0.12 -3.36 24.55
CA ALA A 316 1.06 -4.01 25.45
C ALA A 316 1.92 -4.99 24.64
N ALA A 317 3.21 -5.03 24.93
CA ALA A 317 4.13 -6.00 24.37
C ALA A 317 5.05 -6.55 25.45
N LEU A 318 5.38 -7.83 25.31
CA LEU A 318 6.44 -8.51 26.05
C LEU A 318 7.37 -9.11 25.02
N ARG A 319 8.66 -8.90 25.17
CA ARG A 319 9.69 -9.36 24.26
C ARG A 319 10.77 -10.11 25.00
N ASN A 320 11.60 -10.81 24.25
CA ASN A 320 12.72 -11.61 24.77
C ASN A 320 12.27 -12.73 25.74
N ILE A 321 11.06 -13.30 25.58
CA ILE A 321 10.57 -14.37 26.44
C ILE A 321 11.33 -15.64 26.13
N GLY A 322 12.22 -16.07 27.06
CA GLY A 322 13.06 -17.25 26.90
C GLY A 322 14.22 -17.05 25.90
N GLY A 323 14.59 -15.81 25.59
CA GLY A 323 15.82 -15.45 24.91
C GLY A 323 17.01 -15.30 25.89
N ASP A 324 18.13 -14.83 25.36
CA ASP A 324 19.37 -14.66 26.13
C ASP A 324 19.33 -13.43 27.05
N GLU A 325 18.51 -12.43 26.72
CA GLU A 325 18.31 -11.20 27.47
C GLU A 325 17.07 -11.28 28.39
N ASP A 326 17.00 -10.41 29.39
CA ASP A 326 15.83 -10.24 30.23
C ASP A 326 14.58 -9.77 29.45
N ILE A 327 13.40 -10.02 30.01
CA ILE A 327 12.14 -9.70 29.34
C ILE A 327 11.96 -8.17 29.23
N ASP A 328 11.77 -7.70 28.00
CA ASP A 328 11.33 -6.34 27.68
C ASP A 328 9.81 -6.20 27.89
N GLY A 329 9.39 -5.06 28.39
CA GLY A 329 7.97 -4.74 28.56
C GLY A 329 7.62 -3.37 28.03
N ARG A 330 6.50 -3.29 27.30
CA ARG A 330 5.95 -2.01 26.85
C ARG A 330 4.45 -1.96 27.07
N VAL A 331 3.98 -0.85 27.64
CA VAL A 331 2.55 -0.50 27.72
C VAL A 331 2.38 0.90 27.17
N GLY A 332 1.47 1.08 26.23
CA GLY A 332 1.21 2.36 25.57
C GLY A 332 -0.28 2.67 25.43
N MET A 333 -0.62 3.93 25.52
CA MET A 333 -1.94 4.48 25.27
C MET A 333 -1.81 5.68 24.34
N ARG A 334 -2.68 5.74 23.32
CA ARG A 334 -2.78 6.91 22.45
C ARG A 334 -4.25 7.23 22.16
N LEU A 335 -4.61 8.50 22.29
CA LEU A 335 -5.93 9.01 21.95
C LEU A 335 -5.76 10.05 20.82
N ASP A 336 -6.19 9.71 19.60
CA ASP A 336 -6.20 10.61 18.45
C ASP A 336 -7.58 11.27 18.31
N MET A 337 -7.61 12.60 18.15
CA MET A 337 -8.82 13.44 18.06
C MET A 337 -8.80 14.23 16.75
N PRO A 338 -9.41 13.71 15.66
CA PRO A 338 -9.36 14.33 14.32
C PRO A 338 -10.23 15.57 14.18
N ASP A 339 -11.15 15.84 15.12
CA ASP A 339 -12.10 16.96 15.07
C ASP A 339 -11.66 18.20 15.84
N ARG A 340 -10.39 18.28 16.30
CA ARG A 340 -9.98 19.33 17.24
C ARG A 340 -9.29 20.54 16.62
N LEU A 341 -8.50 20.35 15.59
CA LEU A 341 -7.69 21.42 15.01
C LEU A 341 -8.20 21.87 13.64
N GLY A 342 -8.26 20.97 12.69
CA GLY A 342 -8.71 21.23 11.33
C GLY A 342 -8.95 19.94 10.55
N PRO A 343 -9.44 20.04 9.32
CA PRO A 343 -9.80 18.85 8.53
C PRO A 343 -8.64 17.91 8.24
N ASP A 344 -7.42 18.46 8.10
CA ASP A 344 -6.19 17.69 7.83
C ASP A 344 -5.29 17.55 9.06
N ASP A 345 -5.73 18.10 10.21
CA ASP A 345 -5.02 18.09 11.47
C ASP A 345 -5.71 17.15 12.47
N SER A 346 -4.92 16.48 13.30
CA SER A 346 -5.43 15.74 14.44
C SER A 346 -4.60 16.03 15.68
N MET A 347 -5.26 16.23 16.80
CA MET A 347 -4.60 16.32 18.10
C MET A 347 -4.48 14.93 18.68
N PHE A 348 -3.39 14.64 19.41
CA PHE A 348 -3.26 13.38 20.12
C PHE A 348 -2.67 13.54 21.50
N TYR A 349 -3.00 12.59 22.36
CA TYR A 349 -2.42 12.38 23.69
C TYR A 349 -1.78 11.01 23.71
N LEU A 350 -0.63 10.89 24.38
CA LEU A 350 0.06 9.61 24.54
C LEU A 350 0.59 9.47 25.96
N ALA A 351 0.57 8.23 26.43
CA ALA A 351 1.22 7.78 27.65
C ALA A 351 1.88 6.44 27.35
N GLN A 352 3.15 6.29 27.67
CA GLN A 352 3.90 5.07 27.41
C GLN A 352 4.83 4.80 28.60
N TRP A 353 4.83 3.56 29.01
CA TRP A 353 5.86 3.00 29.87
C TRP A 353 6.54 1.89 29.09
N GLU A 354 7.89 1.87 29.13
CA GLU A 354 8.69 0.88 28.45
C GLU A 354 9.92 0.53 29.30
N ARG A 355 10.20 -0.77 29.43
CA ARG A 355 11.43 -1.30 29.95
C ARG A 355 12.11 -2.05 28.81
N ARG A 356 13.37 -1.71 28.54
CA ARG A 356 14.23 -2.36 27.54
C ARG A 356 15.45 -2.91 28.26
N ASN A 357 15.70 -4.17 28.06
CA ASN A 357 16.93 -4.84 28.46
C ASN A 357 17.72 -5.12 27.18
N ARG A 358 18.92 -4.62 27.11
CA ARG A 358 19.83 -4.74 25.97
C ARG A 358 21.19 -5.21 26.47
N GLU A 359 21.96 -5.82 25.58
CA GLU A 359 23.33 -6.26 25.92
C GLU A 359 24.17 -5.16 26.56
N HIS A 360 23.95 -3.90 26.19
CA HIS A 360 24.79 -2.78 26.60
C HIS A 360 24.12 -1.78 27.56
N TYR A 361 22.82 -1.94 27.82
CA TYR A 361 22.10 -1.10 28.80
C TYR A 361 20.72 -1.66 29.15
N ASP A 362 20.31 -1.38 30.35
CA ASP A 362 18.92 -1.50 30.80
C ASP A 362 18.31 -0.13 31.01
N ILE A 363 17.07 0.08 30.54
CA ILE A 363 16.38 1.34 30.73
C ILE A 363 14.88 1.14 30.97
N SER A 364 14.36 1.88 31.94
CA SER A 364 12.91 1.99 32.17
C SER A 364 12.49 3.44 31.97
N THR A 365 11.57 3.69 31.03
CA THR A 365 11.13 5.03 30.65
C THR A 365 9.62 5.19 30.78
N LEU A 366 9.17 6.26 31.45
CA LEU A 366 7.80 6.75 31.42
C LEU A 366 7.73 8.01 30.56
N LEU A 367 6.85 8.03 29.58
CA LEU A 367 6.64 9.14 28.66
C LEU A 367 5.18 9.59 28.64
N LEU A 368 4.93 10.88 28.85
CA LEU A 368 3.59 11.48 28.76
C LEU A 368 3.64 12.65 27.77
N GLY A 369 2.76 12.69 26.79
CA GLY A 369 2.82 13.70 25.74
C GLY A 369 1.48 14.12 25.17
N VAL A 370 1.48 15.31 24.56
CA VAL A 370 0.38 15.86 23.79
C VAL A 370 0.92 16.51 22.52
N GLY A 371 0.26 16.26 21.40
CA GLY A 371 0.76 16.74 20.12
C GLY A 371 -0.28 16.89 19.04
N ALA A 372 0.22 17.25 17.87
CA ALA A 372 -0.58 17.41 16.66
C ALA A 372 0.09 16.67 15.50
N ARG A 373 -0.74 16.15 14.62
CA ARG A 373 -0.35 15.56 13.34
C ARG A 373 -1.07 16.27 12.22
N ARG A 374 -0.35 16.68 11.19
CA ARG A 374 -0.88 17.24 9.96
C ARG A 374 -0.60 16.32 8.78
N VAL A 375 -1.61 16.08 7.98
CA VAL A 375 -1.51 15.34 6.72
C VAL A 375 -1.54 16.34 5.58
N PHE A 376 -0.42 16.51 4.90
CA PHE A 376 -0.29 17.44 3.76
C PHE A 376 -0.80 16.83 2.46
N SER A 377 -0.62 15.51 2.32
CA SER A 377 -1.08 14.74 1.16
C SER A 377 -1.19 13.25 1.54
N PRO A 378 -1.74 12.39 0.67
CA PRO A 378 -1.77 10.94 0.92
C PRO A 378 -0.40 10.30 1.18
N VAL A 379 0.67 10.97 0.74
CA VAL A 379 2.06 10.48 0.81
C VAL A 379 2.94 11.24 1.80
N LEU A 380 2.45 12.36 2.40
CA LEU A 380 3.26 13.21 3.28
C LEU A 380 2.47 13.62 4.52
N PHE A 381 3.02 13.33 5.70
CA PHE A 381 2.54 13.88 6.96
C PHE A 381 3.70 14.36 7.83
N ALA A 382 3.37 15.23 8.78
CA ALA A 382 4.25 15.55 9.90
C ALA A 382 3.49 15.49 11.22
N GLU A 383 4.20 15.17 12.30
CA GLU A 383 3.67 15.21 13.66
C GLU A 383 4.72 15.82 14.60
N ALA A 384 4.23 16.54 15.61
CA ALA A 384 5.06 17.07 16.67
C ALA A 384 4.30 16.98 18.00
N TYR A 385 5.02 16.70 19.09
CA TYR A 385 4.41 16.65 20.41
C TYR A 385 5.36 17.13 21.50
N LEU A 386 4.78 17.79 22.49
CA LEU A 386 5.48 18.13 23.73
C LEU A 386 5.28 16.97 24.71
N ALA A 387 6.36 16.50 25.30
CA ALA A 387 6.29 15.40 26.26
C ALA A 387 7.24 15.61 27.45
N ALA A 388 6.88 14.97 28.56
CA ALA A 388 7.75 14.77 29.72
C ALA A 388 8.18 13.31 29.74
N SER A 389 9.47 13.06 29.98
CA SER A 389 10.07 11.75 30.12
C SER A 389 10.81 11.66 31.46
N ASP A 390 10.60 10.54 32.17
CA ASP A 390 11.37 10.14 33.34
C ASP A 390 11.93 8.74 33.10
N ALA A 391 13.25 8.60 33.07
CA ALA A 391 13.91 7.35 32.80
C ALA A 391 15.01 7.05 33.84
N LYS A 392 15.22 5.75 34.06
CA LYS A 392 16.34 5.20 34.81
C LYS A 392 17.06 4.20 33.94
N SER A 393 18.39 4.26 33.95
CA SER A 393 19.23 3.37 33.14
C SER A 393 20.41 2.84 33.93
N ASP A 394 20.72 1.56 33.67
CA ASP A 394 22.00 0.92 33.97
C ASP A 394 22.74 0.82 32.65
N ASP A 395 23.94 1.40 32.54
CA ASP A 395 24.69 1.47 31.27
C ASP A 395 26.21 1.53 31.56
N ALA A 396 27.05 1.56 30.54
CA ALA A 396 28.50 1.60 30.64
C ALA A 396 29.07 2.72 31.53
N PHE A 397 28.26 3.65 32.02
CA PHE A 397 28.67 4.75 32.88
C PHE A 397 28.17 4.64 34.33
N GLY A 398 27.42 3.58 34.67
CA GLY A 398 26.96 3.28 36.03
C GLY A 398 25.50 2.85 36.12
N ASP A 399 25.10 2.46 37.31
CA ASP A 399 23.78 1.93 37.64
C ASP A 399 22.84 3.03 38.10
N ASP A 400 21.51 2.77 37.98
CA ASP A 400 20.39 3.60 38.48
C ASP A 400 20.45 5.08 38.03
N ARG A 401 21.03 5.37 36.86
CA ARG A 401 21.25 6.71 36.35
C ARG A 401 19.95 7.39 35.94
N PRO A 402 19.52 8.49 36.57
CA PRO A 402 18.27 9.14 36.24
C PRO A 402 18.41 10.09 35.06
N PHE A 403 17.44 10.04 34.13
CA PHE A 403 17.31 10.98 33.02
C PHE A 403 15.89 11.54 32.98
N ARG A 404 15.79 12.88 33.09
CA ARG A 404 14.49 13.58 33.03
C ARG A 404 14.53 14.66 31.99
N TYR A 405 13.60 14.56 31.02
CA TYR A 405 13.51 15.50 29.92
C TYR A 405 12.10 16.09 29.75
N VAL A 406 12.08 17.36 29.33
CA VAL A 406 10.96 17.88 28.53
C VAL A 406 11.43 17.84 27.09
N LEU A 407 10.69 17.19 26.21
CA LEU A 407 11.10 16.93 24.84
C LEU A 407 10.03 17.33 23.82
N LEU A 408 10.49 17.70 22.63
CA LEU A 408 9.62 18.07 21.51
C LEU A 408 9.99 17.25 20.26
N PRO A 409 9.60 15.97 20.20
CA PRO A 409 9.81 15.18 19.00
C PRO A 409 8.99 15.73 17.82
N ILE A 410 9.68 15.94 16.72
CA ILE A 410 9.13 16.35 15.42
C ILE A 410 9.48 15.25 14.43
N ARG A 411 8.49 14.71 13.73
CA ARG A 411 8.66 13.68 12.70
C ARG A 411 7.97 14.09 11.43
N ALA A 412 8.63 13.88 10.29
CA ALA A 412 8.02 13.97 8.97
C ALA A 412 8.28 12.68 8.20
N GLU A 413 7.22 12.15 7.57
CA GLU A 413 7.31 10.95 6.74
C GLU A 413 6.78 11.28 5.33
N TRP A 414 7.61 10.97 4.32
CA TRP A 414 7.28 11.13 2.91
C TRP A 414 7.46 9.80 2.20
N ASP A 415 6.34 9.15 1.87
CA ASP A 415 6.29 7.82 1.28
C ASP A 415 5.68 7.86 -0.12
N ARG A 416 6.52 7.75 -1.13
CA ARG A 416 6.17 7.70 -2.55
C ARG A 416 6.50 6.34 -3.19
N ARG A 417 6.57 5.30 -2.39
CA ARG A 417 6.71 3.94 -2.91
C ARG A 417 5.42 3.50 -3.61
N ASP A 418 5.58 2.75 -4.69
CA ASP A 418 4.47 2.12 -5.42
C ASP A 418 3.73 1.10 -4.55
N ASN A 419 4.46 0.32 -3.75
CA ASN A 419 3.94 -0.62 -2.78
C ASN A 419 4.69 -0.49 -1.44
N LYS A 420 3.96 -0.39 -0.32
CA LYS A 420 4.58 -0.22 1.01
C LYS A 420 5.24 -1.49 1.53
N VAL A 421 4.79 -2.66 1.09
CA VAL A 421 5.22 -3.97 1.59
C VAL A 421 6.27 -4.60 0.69
N ASN A 422 6.12 -4.48 -0.63
CA ASN A 422 7.05 -4.98 -1.64
C ASN A 422 7.32 -3.90 -2.71
N PRO A 423 8.08 -2.85 -2.38
CA PRO A 423 8.33 -1.75 -3.29
C PRO A 423 9.27 -2.13 -4.44
N THR A 424 8.90 -1.70 -5.65
CA THR A 424 9.73 -1.82 -6.85
C THR A 424 10.21 -0.45 -7.37
N ARG A 425 9.45 0.63 -7.06
CA ARG A 425 9.74 1.99 -7.51
C ARG A 425 9.41 3.03 -6.45
N GLY A 426 10.06 4.18 -6.55
CA GLY A 426 9.80 5.31 -5.70
C GLY A 426 10.75 5.42 -4.52
N PHE A 427 10.36 6.21 -3.53
CA PHE A 427 11.19 6.46 -2.36
C PHE A 427 10.37 6.59 -1.07
N PHE A 428 11.06 6.41 0.04
CA PHE A 428 10.58 6.65 1.40
C PHE A 428 11.60 7.51 2.15
N LEU A 429 11.13 8.49 2.91
CA LEU A 429 11.94 9.33 3.79
C LEU A 429 11.23 9.53 5.12
N ASP A 430 11.87 9.13 6.22
CA ASP A 430 11.46 9.41 7.60
C ASP A 430 12.51 10.27 8.27
N GLY A 431 12.17 11.50 8.61
CA GLY A 431 13.04 12.44 9.32
C GLY A 431 12.50 12.72 10.72
N ARG A 432 13.39 12.70 11.71
CA ARG A 432 13.06 12.94 13.13
C ARG A 432 14.03 13.94 13.74
N PHE A 433 13.48 14.92 14.44
CA PHE A 433 14.24 15.87 15.24
C PHE A 433 13.66 15.93 16.65
N THR A 434 14.48 15.64 17.66
CA THR A 434 14.05 15.58 19.06
C THR A 434 14.95 16.47 19.92
N PRO A 435 14.58 17.74 20.14
CA PRO A 435 15.16 18.54 21.21
C PRO A 435 14.82 17.95 22.58
N LEU A 436 15.81 17.84 23.46
CA LEU A 436 15.75 17.27 24.80
C LEU A 436 16.19 18.34 25.79
N LEU A 437 15.25 18.94 26.49
CA LEU A 437 15.54 19.88 27.58
C LEU A 437 15.68 19.09 28.88
N GLY A 438 16.91 18.93 29.37
CA GLY A 438 17.20 18.25 30.62
C GLY A 438 16.71 19.05 31.83
N ILE A 439 16.10 18.36 32.77
CA ILE A 439 15.64 18.91 34.06
C ILE A 439 16.19 18.07 35.21
N SER A 440 16.16 18.62 36.45
CA SER A 440 16.58 17.92 37.68
C SER A 440 18.01 17.36 37.61
N GLY A 441 18.95 18.09 37.00
CA GLY A 441 20.35 17.67 36.87
C GLY A 441 20.71 16.95 35.57
N THR A 442 19.73 16.51 34.79
CA THR A 442 19.94 15.97 33.44
C THR A 442 20.37 17.09 32.48
N LYS A 443 21.34 16.81 31.60
CA LYS A 443 21.83 17.79 30.62
C LYS A 443 20.96 17.78 29.37
N SER A 444 20.83 18.94 28.72
CA SER A 444 20.09 19.08 27.48
C SER A 444 20.88 18.55 26.28
N ALA A 445 20.15 17.97 25.31
CA ALA A 445 20.68 17.44 24.06
C ALA A 445 19.68 17.67 22.91
N ALA A 446 20.07 17.32 21.69
CA ALA A 446 19.16 17.25 20.56
C ALA A 446 19.56 16.09 19.65
N GLN A 447 18.60 15.23 19.30
CA GLN A 447 18.79 14.13 18.38
C GLN A 447 18.20 14.45 17.02
N LEU A 448 18.95 14.17 15.96
CA LEU A 448 18.50 14.10 14.57
C LEU A 448 18.62 12.65 14.09
N TYR A 449 17.62 12.18 13.34
CA TYR A 449 17.66 10.90 12.69
C TYR A 449 16.93 10.97 11.35
N ALA A 450 17.49 10.36 10.32
CA ALA A 450 16.87 10.24 9.01
C ALA A 450 17.04 8.81 8.47
N ASP A 451 15.99 8.28 7.85
CA ASP A 451 15.98 7.00 7.13
C ASP A 451 15.42 7.25 5.73
N GLY A 452 16.30 7.22 4.74
CA GLY A 452 15.96 7.39 3.33
C GLY A 452 16.11 6.07 2.59
N ARG A 453 15.10 5.71 1.79
CA ARG A 453 15.07 4.47 1.00
C ARG A 453 14.65 4.79 -0.42
N THR A 454 15.25 4.13 -1.40
CA THR A 454 14.91 4.29 -2.82
C THR A 454 14.88 2.95 -3.53
N TYR A 455 14.02 2.87 -4.54
CA TYR A 455 13.79 1.65 -5.32
C TYR A 455 13.74 2.00 -6.80
N PHE A 456 14.42 1.21 -7.59
CA PHE A 456 14.55 1.42 -9.02
C PHE A 456 14.35 0.10 -9.78
N ASP A 457 13.27 0.01 -10.55
CA ASP A 457 12.95 -1.13 -11.40
C ASP A 457 13.69 -1.00 -12.73
N VAL A 458 14.80 -1.72 -12.88
CA VAL A 458 15.69 -1.66 -14.05
C VAL A 458 15.03 -2.25 -15.30
N ALA A 459 14.23 -3.31 -15.11
CA ALA A 459 13.61 -4.04 -16.20
C ALA A 459 12.21 -3.51 -16.59
N SER A 460 11.69 -2.50 -15.87
CA SER A 460 10.36 -1.90 -16.05
C SER A 460 9.15 -2.85 -15.86
N ASN A 461 9.39 -4.09 -15.43
CA ASN A 461 8.37 -5.12 -15.18
C ASN A 461 8.48 -5.74 -13.78
N GLY A 462 9.29 -5.13 -12.89
CA GLY A 462 9.53 -5.62 -11.54
C GLY A 462 10.44 -6.86 -11.44
N ASN A 463 11.02 -7.32 -12.56
CA ASN A 463 11.87 -8.52 -12.55
C ASN A 463 13.26 -8.26 -11.97
N LEU A 464 13.77 -7.03 -12.07
CA LEU A 464 15.05 -6.63 -11.51
C LEU A 464 14.94 -5.28 -10.83
N VAL A 465 15.04 -5.26 -9.50
CA VAL A 465 14.93 -4.05 -8.69
C VAL A 465 16.26 -3.79 -7.97
N LEU A 466 16.76 -2.57 -8.08
CA LEU A 466 17.82 -2.05 -7.23
C LEU A 466 17.19 -1.29 -6.07
N ALA A 467 17.60 -1.60 -4.84
CA ALA A 467 17.14 -0.90 -3.65
C ALA A 467 18.33 -0.36 -2.86
N GLY A 468 18.19 0.86 -2.35
CA GLY A 468 19.19 1.51 -1.52
C GLY A 468 18.57 2.13 -0.29
N ARG A 469 19.30 2.10 0.83
CA ARG A 469 18.92 2.75 2.09
C ARG A 469 20.10 3.53 2.66
N VAL A 470 19.81 4.70 3.18
CA VAL A 470 20.72 5.52 3.96
C VAL A 470 20.04 5.84 5.28
N GLN A 471 20.70 5.50 6.38
CA GLN A 471 20.33 5.92 7.72
C GLN A 471 21.38 6.88 8.24
N TRP A 472 20.96 7.96 8.85
CA TRP A 472 21.86 8.95 9.42
C TRP A 472 21.33 9.41 10.76
N GLY A 473 22.20 9.45 11.76
CA GLY A 473 21.88 9.87 13.10
C GLY A 473 22.94 10.81 13.67
N SER A 474 22.50 11.79 14.47
CA SER A 474 23.39 12.72 15.17
C SER A 474 22.77 13.18 16.48
N VAL A 475 23.57 13.21 17.56
CA VAL A 475 23.18 13.77 18.85
C VAL A 475 24.13 14.90 19.21
N GLY A 476 23.59 16.12 19.20
CA GLY A 476 24.28 17.29 19.74
C GLY A 476 24.04 17.44 21.25
N GLY A 477 25.01 17.94 21.99
CA GLY A 477 24.88 18.17 23.44
C GLY A 477 26.11 17.71 24.24
N PRO A 478 25.92 17.19 25.47
CA PRO A 478 27.00 16.82 26.35
C PRO A 478 27.80 15.61 25.83
N ALA A 479 28.87 15.24 26.56
CA ALA A 479 29.56 13.97 26.37
C ALA A 479 28.61 12.78 26.62
N LEU A 480 28.94 11.59 26.11
CA LEU A 480 28.16 10.37 26.18
C LEU A 480 27.51 10.10 27.56
N PRO A 481 28.23 10.22 28.70
CA PRO A 481 27.59 9.98 29.99
C PRO A 481 26.43 10.92 30.34
N GLY A 482 26.32 12.07 29.68
CA GLY A 482 25.28 13.06 29.93
C GLY A 482 23.99 12.85 29.10
N ILE A 483 23.93 11.81 28.28
CA ILE A 483 22.83 11.49 27.35
C ILE A 483 22.25 10.16 27.77
N SER A 484 20.91 10.05 27.80
CA SER A 484 20.22 8.77 28.01
C SER A 484 20.54 7.81 26.87
N PRO A 485 20.87 6.51 27.13
CA PRO A 485 21.27 5.55 26.10
C PRO A 485 20.22 5.33 25.03
N GLU A 486 18.93 5.55 25.32
CA GLU A 486 17.86 5.45 24.33
C GLU A 486 17.96 6.46 23.16
N TYR A 487 18.74 7.53 23.30
CA TYR A 487 18.99 8.52 22.25
C TYR A 487 20.34 8.35 21.56
N LEU A 488 21.17 7.43 22.01
CA LEU A 488 22.44 7.07 21.38
C LEU A 488 22.23 6.00 20.28
N PHE A 489 23.24 5.83 19.46
CA PHE A 489 23.17 4.93 18.31
C PHE A 489 24.08 3.73 18.47
N PHE A 490 23.56 2.57 18.10
CA PHE A 490 24.29 1.32 17.92
C PHE A 490 24.11 0.84 16.47
N SER A 491 24.95 -0.08 16.03
CA SER A 491 24.82 -0.75 14.74
C SER A 491 24.99 -2.26 14.89
N GLY A 492 24.41 -3.01 13.95
CA GLY A 492 24.37 -4.48 13.92
C GLY A 492 22.94 -5.01 13.88
N GLY A 493 22.77 -6.20 13.33
CA GLY A 493 21.48 -6.87 13.20
C GLY A 493 20.65 -6.46 11.99
N ALA A 494 19.45 -7.03 11.88
CA ALA A 494 18.56 -6.91 10.72
C ALA A 494 18.12 -5.48 10.37
N GLY A 495 18.18 -4.56 11.33
CA GLY A 495 17.72 -3.17 11.16
C GLY A 495 18.78 -2.22 10.61
N THR A 496 20.06 -2.59 10.68
CA THR A 496 21.21 -1.76 10.29
C THR A 496 22.19 -2.53 9.41
N VAL A 497 22.98 -3.47 9.97
CA VAL A 497 23.99 -4.26 9.24
C VAL A 497 23.73 -5.74 9.47
N ARG A 498 23.15 -6.41 8.49
CA ARG A 498 22.94 -7.87 8.51
C ARG A 498 24.29 -8.57 8.41
N GLY A 499 24.43 -9.68 9.13
CA GLY A 499 25.70 -10.41 9.27
C GLY A 499 26.50 -10.02 10.50
N GLN A 500 26.16 -8.89 11.15
CA GLN A 500 26.69 -8.50 12.45
C GLN A 500 25.65 -8.77 13.55
N PRO A 501 26.05 -9.13 14.80
CA PRO A 501 25.12 -9.28 15.91
C PRO A 501 24.34 -8.00 16.21
N TYR A 502 23.19 -8.16 16.84
CA TYR A 502 22.29 -7.05 17.15
C TYR A 502 22.99 -6.04 18.09
N GLU A 503 22.97 -4.75 17.73
CA GLU A 503 23.56 -3.63 18.49
C GLU A 503 25.04 -3.82 18.88
N SER A 504 25.79 -4.70 18.19
CA SER A 504 27.16 -5.07 18.55
C SER A 504 28.22 -3.98 18.33
N LEU A 505 27.95 -2.96 17.50
CA LEU A 505 28.85 -1.84 17.28
C LEU A 505 28.40 -0.62 18.06
N GLY A 506 29.26 -0.16 18.96
CA GLY A 506 29.12 1.07 19.76
C GLY A 506 30.49 1.68 20.05
N ILE A 507 30.57 2.47 21.07
CA ILE A 507 31.80 3.15 21.52
C ILE A 507 32.35 2.43 22.74
N PRO A 508 33.58 1.91 22.72
CA PRO A 508 34.22 1.26 23.90
C PRO A 508 34.34 2.21 25.10
N VAL A 509 33.97 1.72 26.28
CA VAL A 509 34.07 2.43 27.57
C VAL A 509 34.64 1.45 28.61
N GLY A 510 35.96 1.38 28.72
CA GLY A 510 36.60 0.33 29.49
C GLY A 510 36.36 -1.05 28.91
N ASP A 511 35.75 -1.94 29.69
CA ASP A 511 35.36 -3.30 29.26
C ASP A 511 33.92 -3.36 28.74
N GLU A 512 33.18 -2.22 28.73
CA GLU A 512 31.81 -2.12 28.30
C GLU A 512 31.67 -1.33 26.99
N VAL A 513 30.46 -1.28 26.41
CA VAL A 513 30.15 -0.56 25.18
C VAL A 513 28.98 0.40 25.41
N ALA A 514 29.14 1.64 25.00
CA ALA A 514 28.07 2.64 24.97
C ALA A 514 27.61 2.93 23.55
N GLY A 515 26.40 3.42 23.39
CA GLY A 515 25.95 3.94 22.08
C GLY A 515 26.73 5.21 21.68
N GLY A 516 26.94 5.43 20.39
CA GLY A 516 27.58 6.61 19.85
C GLY A 516 26.64 7.80 19.66
N LYS A 517 27.23 9.00 19.54
CA LYS A 517 26.48 10.23 19.24
C LYS A 517 26.19 10.41 17.76
N SER A 518 26.86 9.69 16.88
CA SER A 518 26.58 9.71 15.45
C SER A 518 26.51 8.31 14.87
N PHE A 519 25.72 8.19 13.81
CA PHE A 519 25.47 6.95 13.11
C PHE A 519 25.32 7.19 11.61
N LEU A 520 25.94 6.31 10.81
CA LEU A 520 25.72 6.20 9.38
C LEU A 520 25.51 4.74 9.03
N GLY A 521 24.33 4.41 8.47
CA GLY A 521 24.01 3.11 7.93
C GLY A 521 23.78 3.20 6.42
N LEU A 522 24.40 2.32 5.65
CA LEU A 522 24.23 2.21 4.21
C LEU A 522 23.83 0.77 3.88
N SER A 523 22.80 0.60 3.04
CA SER A 523 22.43 -0.72 2.54
C SER A 523 22.13 -0.65 1.04
N ALA A 524 22.59 -1.66 0.31
CA ALA A 524 22.31 -1.85 -1.10
C ALA A 524 21.80 -3.27 -1.34
N GLU A 525 20.73 -3.40 -2.13
CA GLU A 525 20.17 -4.69 -2.53
C GLU A 525 19.95 -4.76 -4.03
N ILE A 526 20.19 -5.93 -4.60
CA ILE A 526 19.78 -6.32 -5.95
C ILE A 526 18.76 -7.44 -5.79
N ARG A 527 17.53 -7.22 -6.26
CA ARG A 527 16.40 -8.15 -6.17
C ARG A 527 16.04 -8.65 -7.55
N GLY A 528 16.20 -9.95 -7.79
CA GLY A 528 15.87 -10.60 -9.06
C GLY A 528 14.70 -11.55 -8.91
N ARG A 529 13.64 -11.40 -9.71
CA ARG A 529 12.50 -12.31 -9.75
C ARG A 529 12.89 -13.56 -10.55
N VAL A 530 12.77 -14.73 -9.96
CA VAL A 530 13.07 -16.02 -10.58
C VAL A 530 11.80 -16.70 -11.07
N THR A 531 10.71 -16.62 -10.29
CA THR A 531 9.37 -17.06 -10.65
C THR A 531 8.36 -15.99 -10.27
N GLU A 532 7.08 -16.18 -10.57
CA GLU A 532 6.03 -15.24 -10.13
C GLU A 532 5.99 -15.02 -8.62
N SER A 533 6.33 -16.06 -7.84
CA SER A 533 6.26 -16.03 -6.37
C SER A 533 7.64 -15.97 -5.68
N ILE A 534 8.76 -16.20 -6.41
CA ILE A 534 10.08 -16.31 -5.81
C ILE A 534 11.02 -15.27 -6.38
N SER A 535 11.69 -14.53 -5.49
CA SER A 535 12.79 -13.63 -5.85
C SER A 535 14.03 -13.94 -5.02
N LEU A 536 15.21 -13.79 -5.63
CA LEU A 536 16.50 -13.85 -4.97
C LEU A 536 17.01 -12.41 -4.73
N VAL A 537 17.70 -12.23 -3.62
CA VAL A 537 18.27 -10.94 -3.22
C VAL A 537 19.74 -11.14 -2.87
N GLY A 538 20.60 -10.29 -3.43
CA GLY A 538 21.95 -10.09 -2.96
C GLY A 538 22.06 -8.74 -2.27
N PHE A 539 22.75 -8.64 -1.14
CA PHE A 539 22.85 -7.40 -0.39
C PHE A 539 24.23 -7.18 0.24
N TYR A 540 24.52 -5.92 0.48
CA TYR A 540 25.66 -5.43 1.25
C TYR A 540 25.22 -4.30 2.16
N ASP A 541 25.56 -4.40 3.45
CA ASP A 541 25.25 -3.42 4.47
C ASP A 541 26.55 -2.91 5.11
N TYR A 542 26.60 -1.61 5.45
CA TYR A 542 27.71 -0.94 6.10
C TYR A 542 27.20 -0.02 7.21
N GLY A 543 27.88 -0.02 8.35
CA GLY A 543 27.54 0.81 9.51
C GLY A 543 28.75 1.48 10.13
N MET A 544 28.56 2.72 10.57
CA MET A 544 29.53 3.48 11.37
C MET A 544 28.87 4.08 12.60
N VAL A 545 29.57 4.06 13.73
CA VAL A 545 29.14 4.67 14.99
C VAL A 545 30.27 5.54 15.51
N GLY A 546 29.97 6.80 15.83
CA GLY A 546 30.98 7.77 16.30
C GLY A 546 30.70 8.32 17.69
N ALA A 547 31.75 8.58 18.46
CA ALA A 547 31.67 9.21 19.79
C ALA A 547 31.24 10.69 19.73
N ASP A 548 31.54 11.35 18.61
CA ASP A 548 31.19 12.75 18.35
C ASP A 548 29.86 12.84 17.54
N ALA A 549 29.31 14.05 17.44
CA ALA A 549 28.06 14.31 16.78
C ALA A 549 28.06 14.04 15.24
N ILE A 550 29.24 13.86 14.66
CA ILE A 550 29.43 13.57 13.24
C ILE A 550 30.36 12.37 13.11
N VAL A 551 30.05 11.41 12.26
CA VAL A 551 30.96 10.31 11.92
C VAL A 551 32.19 10.83 11.19
N THR A 552 33.36 10.32 11.56
CA THR A 552 34.65 10.66 10.99
C THR A 552 35.38 9.39 10.56
N GLY A 553 36.60 9.52 10.00
CA GLY A 553 37.42 8.37 9.65
C GLY A 553 37.87 7.53 10.87
N ASP A 554 37.82 8.11 12.08
CA ASP A 554 38.16 7.44 13.34
C ASP A 554 36.92 6.81 14.03
N SER A 555 35.75 6.86 13.41
CA SER A 555 34.54 6.21 13.94
C SER A 555 34.62 4.70 13.77
N GLU A 556 34.07 3.96 14.73
CA GLU A 556 33.95 2.51 14.67
C GLU A 556 33.07 2.11 13.47
N SER A 557 33.44 1.05 12.76
CA SER A 557 32.69 0.62 11.58
C SER A 557 32.71 -0.88 11.39
N HIS A 558 31.65 -1.40 10.78
CA HIS A 558 31.54 -2.78 10.38
C HIS A 558 30.70 -2.94 9.11
N SER A 559 30.78 -4.09 8.49
CA SER A 559 29.95 -4.40 7.32
C SER A 559 29.56 -5.87 7.28
N GLY A 560 28.53 -6.15 6.48
CA GLY A 560 28.09 -7.49 6.24
C GLY A 560 27.50 -7.64 4.84
N ALA A 561 27.51 -8.85 4.33
CA ALA A 561 26.94 -9.19 3.04
C ALA A 561 26.18 -10.51 3.11
N GLY A 562 25.24 -10.70 2.19
CA GLY A 562 24.47 -11.92 2.21
C GLY A 562 23.59 -12.13 0.99
N LEU A 563 22.89 -13.25 1.06
CA LEU A 563 21.89 -13.64 0.08
C LEU A 563 20.55 -13.84 0.78
N GLY A 564 19.49 -13.51 0.08
CA GLY A 564 18.12 -13.64 0.58
C GLY A 564 17.18 -14.27 -0.42
N LEU A 565 16.17 -14.92 0.12
CA LEU A 565 15.02 -15.45 -0.62
C LEU A 565 13.77 -14.67 -0.21
N ARG A 566 12.94 -14.36 -1.18
CA ARG A 566 11.62 -13.74 -0.97
C ARG A 566 10.58 -14.65 -1.59
N TYR A 567 9.57 -15.02 -0.81
CA TYR A 567 8.43 -15.80 -1.28
C TYR A 567 7.16 -14.94 -1.11
N ASP A 568 6.50 -14.58 -2.20
CA ASP A 568 5.33 -13.72 -2.18
C ASP A 568 4.12 -14.43 -1.55
N LEU A 569 3.61 -13.88 -0.45
CA LEU A 569 2.40 -14.31 0.25
C LEU A 569 1.16 -13.49 -0.17
N GLY A 570 1.22 -12.82 -1.31
CA GLY A 570 0.16 -11.94 -1.79
C GLY A 570 0.00 -10.68 -0.93
N GLY A 571 -1.23 -10.40 -0.50
CA GLY A 571 -1.54 -9.18 0.26
C GLY A 571 -0.81 -9.02 1.61
N PHE A 572 -0.13 -10.04 2.12
CA PHE A 572 0.66 -10.01 3.35
C PHE A 572 2.11 -9.55 3.12
N GLY A 573 2.55 -9.49 1.86
CA GLY A 573 3.93 -9.22 1.48
C GLY A 573 4.82 -10.47 1.45
N PRO A 574 6.09 -10.34 1.00
CA PRO A 574 6.97 -11.48 0.87
C PRO A 574 7.41 -12.02 2.24
N LEU A 575 7.42 -13.34 2.38
CA LEU A 575 8.21 -14.04 3.38
C LEU A 575 9.68 -13.83 3.01
N ARG A 576 10.47 -13.32 3.93
CA ARG A 576 11.90 -13.04 3.80
C ARG A 576 12.70 -14.06 4.56
N VAL A 577 13.72 -14.61 3.92
CA VAL A 577 14.76 -15.43 4.54
C VAL A 577 16.11 -14.90 4.07
N ASP A 578 16.93 -14.41 4.98
CA ASP A 578 18.26 -13.89 4.67
C ASP A 578 19.35 -14.67 5.41
N LEU A 579 20.44 -14.97 4.70
CA LEU A 579 21.68 -15.50 5.21
C LEU A 579 22.77 -14.46 5.01
N ALA A 580 23.42 -14.04 6.05
CA ALA A 580 24.44 -13.01 6.02
C ALA A 580 25.67 -13.36 6.86
N MET A 581 26.82 -12.83 6.47
CA MET A 581 28.08 -12.99 7.18
C MET A 581 28.76 -11.63 7.34
N PRO A 582 29.59 -11.46 8.38
CA PRO A 582 30.45 -10.28 8.51
C PRO A 582 31.43 -10.22 7.33
N VAL A 583 31.71 -8.99 6.86
CA VAL A 583 32.70 -8.71 5.82
C VAL A 583 33.88 -7.94 6.40
N SER A 584 33.60 -6.99 7.30
CA SER A 584 34.62 -6.21 8.03
C SER A 584 34.13 -5.85 9.42
N GLY A 585 35.05 -5.47 10.31
CA GLY A 585 34.81 -5.17 11.72
C GLY A 585 35.05 -6.38 12.62
N ASP A 586 35.25 -6.11 13.91
CA ASP A 586 35.60 -7.14 14.92
C ASP A 586 34.40 -7.51 15.82
N THR A 587 33.18 -7.11 15.42
CA THR A 587 31.97 -7.24 16.23
C THR A 587 31.20 -8.55 16.03
N GLY A 588 31.54 -9.35 15.04
CA GLY A 588 30.84 -10.63 14.81
C GLY A 588 31.63 -11.63 14.00
N ASP A 589 31.35 -12.89 14.25
CA ASP A 589 31.82 -14.04 13.52
C ASP A 589 30.67 -14.97 13.15
N GLY A 590 30.85 -15.69 12.04
CA GLY A 590 29.91 -16.72 11.62
C GLY A 590 28.70 -16.22 10.82
N LEU A 591 27.86 -17.18 10.48
CA LEU A 591 26.69 -16.99 9.64
C LEU A 591 25.48 -16.58 10.48
N GLN A 592 24.84 -15.48 10.09
CA GLN A 592 23.60 -14.99 10.71
C GLN A 592 22.39 -15.33 9.84
N PHE A 593 21.29 -15.72 10.47
CA PHE A 593 20.06 -16.11 9.82
C PHE A 593 18.92 -15.18 10.24
N TYR A 594 18.16 -14.68 9.26
CA TYR A 594 17.02 -13.81 9.50
C TYR A 594 15.78 -14.32 8.77
N ILE A 595 14.64 -14.31 9.45
CA ILE A 595 13.33 -14.63 8.87
C ILE A 595 12.34 -13.53 9.24
N GLY A 596 11.45 -13.16 8.33
CA GLY A 596 10.44 -12.16 8.58
C GLY A 596 9.44 -12.02 7.44
N ILE A 597 8.43 -11.18 7.62
CA ILE A 597 7.44 -10.83 6.60
C ILE A 597 7.67 -9.39 6.15
N GLY A 598 7.65 -9.16 4.84
CA GLY A 598 7.98 -7.87 4.22
C GLY A 598 9.43 -7.80 3.72
N GLN A 599 9.79 -6.66 3.13
CA GLN A 599 11.18 -6.42 2.69
C GLN A 599 12.06 -6.00 3.88
N ALA A 600 13.38 -6.15 3.74
CA ALA A 600 14.33 -5.76 4.79
C ALA A 600 14.25 -4.26 5.08
N PHE A 601 14.06 -3.45 4.05
CA PHE A 601 13.83 -2.01 4.15
C PHE A 601 13.01 -1.51 2.96
#